data_41eb813de4dea4c72a1b4c719d769ee3
#
_entry.id   41eb813de4dea4c72a1b4c719d769ee3
#
_cell.length_a   1.000
_cell.length_b   1.000
_cell.length_c   1.000
_cell.angle_alpha   90.00
_cell.angle_beta   90.00
_cell.angle_gamma   90.00
#
_symmetry.space_group_name_H-M   'P 1'
#
loop_
_entity.id
_entity.type
_entity.pdbx_description
1 polymer ?
#
loop_
_entity_poly.entity_id
_entity_poly.type
_entity_poly.pdbx_seq_one_letter_code
_entity_poly.pdbx_strand_id
1 'polypeptide(L)'
;MTNSKQINLLKIVLGIVQLLLILLFTWAGVMKLLFPGELPWLWAKENPDLVAVTGVVDLVAGLGLLLPLLPHISSKLTLYAAYGISVLMLAAGLFHILRGESDQIGFNLFVLVCALFLAWGKRKALHQIKK
;
A
#
# COMPACT_ATOMS: atom_id res chain seq x y z
N MET A 1 -29.86 8.33 10.35
CA MET A 1 -29.31 9.70 10.32
C MET A 1 -27.87 9.74 10.78
N THR A 2 -27.55 9.27 11.98
CA THR A 2 -26.17 9.07 12.42
C THR A 2 -25.38 8.19 11.45
N ASN A 3 -26.03 7.21 10.83
CA ASN A 3 -25.37 6.28 9.90
C ASN A 3 -24.85 6.93 8.62
N SER A 4 -25.57 7.94 8.08
CA SER A 4 -25.13 8.61 6.84
C SER A 4 -23.87 9.47 7.07
N LYS A 5 -23.78 10.14 8.23
CA LYS A 5 -22.59 10.92 8.59
C LYS A 5 -21.37 10.00 8.84
N GLN A 6 -21.59 8.87 9.53
CA GLN A 6 -20.55 7.88 9.79
C GLN A 6 -20.05 7.25 8.49
N ILE A 7 -20.96 6.92 7.55
CA ILE A 7 -20.59 6.36 6.24
C ILE A 7 -19.78 7.38 5.44
N ASN A 8 -20.18 8.65 5.46
CA ASN A 8 -19.45 9.71 4.73
C ASN A 8 -18.07 9.92 5.34
N LEU A 9 -17.95 9.94 6.66
CA LEU A 9 -16.66 10.07 7.34
C LEU A 9 -15.76 8.88 7.00
N LEU A 10 -16.29 7.67 7.01
CA LEU A 10 -15.55 6.47 6.65
C LEU A 10 -15.03 6.55 5.22
N LYS A 11 -15.85 6.99 4.26
CA LYS A 11 -15.42 7.16 2.87
C LYS A 11 -14.28 8.17 2.74
N ILE A 12 -14.37 9.28 3.48
CA ILE A 12 -13.33 10.31 3.48
C ILE A 12 -12.03 9.75 4.02
N VAL A 13 -12.08 9.04 5.16
CA VAL A 13 -10.90 8.45 5.78
C VAL A 13 -10.27 7.40 4.85
N LEU A 14 -11.08 6.55 4.25
CA LEU A 14 -10.60 5.54 3.29
C LEU A 14 -9.95 6.21 2.07
N GLY A 15 -10.52 7.31 1.57
CA GLY A 15 -9.94 8.08 0.47
C GLY A 15 -8.59 8.68 0.84
N ILE A 16 -8.46 9.22 2.05
CA ILE A 16 -7.19 9.77 2.55
C ILE A 16 -6.14 8.67 2.66
N VAL A 17 -6.50 7.52 3.23
CA VAL A 17 -5.58 6.39 3.36
C VAL A 17 -5.15 5.90 1.97
N GLN A 18 -6.08 5.77 1.04
CA GLN A 18 -5.77 5.36 -0.33
C GLN A 18 -4.81 6.34 -1.00
N LEU A 19 -5.05 7.63 -0.89
CA LEU A 19 -4.18 8.66 -1.47
C LEU A 19 -2.79 8.61 -0.84
N LEU A 20 -2.71 8.46 0.49
CA LEU A 20 -1.44 8.33 1.20
C LEU A 20 -0.64 7.15 0.67
N LEU A 21 -1.27 6.00 0.51
CA LEU A 21 -0.61 4.80 -0.02
C LEU A 21 -0.19 4.98 -1.48
N ILE A 22 -1.00 5.63 -2.32
CA ILE A 22 -0.63 5.95 -3.70
C ILE A 22 0.65 6.77 -3.74
N LEU A 23 0.70 7.84 -2.96
CA LEU A 23 1.86 8.72 -2.92
C LEU A 23 3.10 8.00 -2.41
N LEU A 24 2.93 7.22 -1.35
CA LEU A 24 4.02 6.49 -0.71
C LEU A 24 4.63 5.45 -1.65
N PHE A 25 3.80 4.61 -2.27
CA PHE A 25 4.28 3.53 -3.14
C PHE A 25 4.80 4.05 -4.47
N THR A 26 4.19 5.10 -5.03
CA THR A 26 4.70 5.75 -6.25
C THR A 26 6.06 6.37 -5.98
N TRP A 27 6.20 7.10 -4.88
CA TRP A 27 7.48 7.71 -4.48
C TRP A 27 8.55 6.64 -4.27
N ALA A 28 8.22 5.60 -3.49
CA ALA A 28 9.17 4.52 -3.20
C ALA A 28 9.63 3.80 -4.47
N GLY A 29 8.69 3.52 -5.37
CA GLY A 29 9.00 2.86 -6.64
C GLY A 29 9.90 3.71 -7.53
N VAL A 30 9.60 4.99 -7.66
CA VAL A 30 10.41 5.93 -8.45
C VAL A 30 11.82 6.03 -7.87
N MET A 31 11.93 6.21 -6.56
CA MET A 31 13.24 6.30 -5.90
C MET A 31 14.07 5.03 -6.07
N LYS A 32 13.44 3.87 -5.93
CA LYS A 32 14.15 2.59 -6.07
C LYS A 32 14.63 2.35 -7.50
N LEU A 33 13.86 2.77 -8.49
CA LEU A 33 14.20 2.50 -9.89
C LEU A 33 15.11 3.57 -10.49
N LEU A 34 14.90 4.85 -10.16
CA LEU A 34 15.62 5.95 -10.78
C LEU A 34 16.78 6.49 -9.93
N PHE A 35 16.65 6.40 -8.61
CA PHE A 35 17.64 6.99 -7.69
C PHE A 35 18.04 5.99 -6.60
N PRO A 36 18.43 4.76 -6.94
CA PRO A 36 18.74 3.74 -5.92
C PRO A 36 19.91 4.10 -5.02
N GLY A 37 20.86 4.90 -5.53
CA GLY A 37 22.02 5.33 -4.75
C GLY A 37 21.69 6.34 -3.64
N GLU A 38 20.52 6.97 -3.70
CA GLU A 38 20.09 7.97 -2.71
C GLU A 38 19.27 7.39 -1.58
N LEU A 39 18.99 6.08 -1.61
CA LEU A 39 18.21 5.44 -0.56
C LEU A 39 19.02 5.36 0.75
N PRO A 40 18.41 5.74 1.88
CA PRO A 40 19.15 5.78 3.15
C PRO A 40 19.30 4.41 3.82
N TRP A 41 18.71 3.37 3.24
CA TRP A 41 18.63 2.05 3.88
C TRP A 41 19.83 1.18 3.54
N LEU A 42 20.44 0.60 4.57
CA LEU A 42 21.59 -0.29 4.39
C LEU A 42 21.22 -1.52 3.55
N TRP A 43 20.04 -2.10 3.78
CA TRP A 43 19.60 -3.26 3.01
C TRP A 43 19.55 -2.99 1.51
N ALA A 44 19.21 -1.77 1.14
CA ALA A 44 19.12 -1.37 -0.26
C ALA A 44 20.50 -1.36 -0.92
N LYS A 45 21.51 -0.90 -0.19
CA LYS A 45 22.90 -0.88 -0.68
C LYS A 45 23.45 -2.29 -0.86
N GLU A 46 23.04 -3.21 0.02
CA GLU A 46 23.49 -4.60 0.00
C GLU A 46 22.75 -5.46 -1.00
N ASN A 47 21.57 -5.05 -1.44
CA ASN A 47 20.68 -5.86 -2.27
C ASN A 47 20.11 -5.05 -3.45
N PRO A 48 20.95 -4.64 -4.43
CA PRO A 48 20.48 -3.80 -5.53
C PRO A 48 19.40 -4.47 -6.41
N ASP A 49 19.48 -5.77 -6.61
CA ASP A 49 18.48 -6.51 -7.40
C ASP A 49 17.13 -6.51 -6.68
N LEU A 50 17.13 -6.69 -5.37
CA LEU A 50 15.93 -6.65 -4.56
C LEU A 50 15.29 -5.26 -4.59
N VAL A 51 16.11 -4.20 -4.58
CA VAL A 51 15.64 -2.82 -4.72
C VAL A 51 14.91 -2.64 -6.05
N ALA A 52 15.46 -3.12 -7.14
CA ALA A 52 14.83 -3.02 -8.45
C ALA A 52 13.50 -3.76 -8.50
N VAL A 53 13.48 -5.02 -8.02
CA VAL A 53 12.26 -5.84 -8.00
C VAL A 53 11.17 -5.19 -7.15
N THR A 54 11.51 -4.78 -5.93
CA THR A 54 10.52 -4.16 -5.04
C THR A 54 10.09 -2.78 -5.55
N GLY A 55 10.96 -2.07 -6.26
CA GLY A 55 10.61 -0.81 -6.92
C GLY A 55 9.51 -0.99 -7.95
N VAL A 56 9.62 -2.04 -8.79
CA VAL A 56 8.57 -2.38 -9.77
C VAL A 56 7.27 -2.74 -9.04
N VAL A 57 7.35 -3.57 -8.00
CA VAL A 57 6.19 -3.96 -7.21
C VAL A 57 5.52 -2.74 -6.57
N ASP A 58 6.32 -1.80 -6.04
CA ASP A 58 5.79 -0.57 -5.45
C ASP A 58 5.02 0.27 -6.48
N LEU A 59 5.56 0.42 -7.69
CA LEU A 59 4.87 1.16 -8.75
C LEU A 59 3.58 0.47 -9.18
N VAL A 60 3.61 -0.86 -9.31
CA VAL A 60 2.42 -1.64 -9.65
C VAL A 60 1.35 -1.46 -8.55
N ALA A 61 1.75 -1.48 -7.30
CA ALA A 61 0.85 -1.25 -6.18
C ALA A 61 0.24 0.17 -6.22
N GLY A 62 1.07 1.18 -6.46
CA GLY A 62 0.62 2.56 -6.60
C GLY A 62 -0.39 2.72 -7.72
N LEU A 63 -0.11 2.14 -8.90
CA LEU A 63 -1.03 2.14 -10.04
C LEU A 63 -2.32 1.39 -9.73
N GLY A 64 -2.22 0.24 -9.05
CA GLY A 64 -3.37 -0.55 -8.65
C GLY A 64 -4.32 0.19 -7.73
N LEU A 65 -3.80 1.13 -6.94
CA LEU A 65 -4.63 1.99 -6.09
C LEU A 65 -5.09 3.25 -6.81
N LEU A 66 -4.32 3.75 -7.78
CA LEU A 66 -4.64 4.97 -8.52
C LEU A 66 -5.70 4.73 -9.60
N LEU A 67 -5.54 3.68 -10.39
CA LEU A 67 -6.42 3.41 -11.54
C LEU A 67 -7.90 3.29 -11.17
N PRO A 68 -8.29 2.66 -10.03
CA PRO A 68 -9.72 2.58 -9.67
C PRO A 68 -10.38 3.93 -9.36
N LEU A 69 -9.60 4.99 -9.22
CA LEU A 69 -10.14 6.35 -9.06
C LEU A 69 -10.65 6.91 -10.38
N LEU A 70 -10.25 6.31 -11.50
CA LEU A 70 -10.71 6.70 -12.83
C LEU A 70 -12.08 6.08 -13.14
N PRO A 71 -12.94 6.78 -13.94
CA PRO A 71 -14.21 6.18 -14.37
C PRO A 71 -13.97 4.90 -15.16
N HIS A 72 -14.92 3.98 -15.09
CA HIS A 72 -14.93 2.71 -15.84
C HIS A 72 -13.92 1.66 -15.38
N ILE A 73 -13.12 1.94 -14.33
CA ILE A 73 -12.22 0.94 -13.76
C ILE A 73 -12.80 0.43 -12.45
N SER A 74 -12.85 -0.89 -12.31
CA SER A 74 -13.48 -1.54 -11.16
C SER A 74 -12.79 -1.19 -9.84
N SER A 75 -13.58 -0.87 -8.83
CA SER A 75 -13.07 -0.65 -7.46
C SER A 75 -12.55 -1.93 -6.81
N LYS A 76 -12.80 -3.10 -7.40
CA LYS A 76 -12.20 -4.35 -6.94
C LYS A 76 -10.68 -4.33 -7.08
N LEU A 77 -10.15 -3.54 -8.02
CA LEU A 77 -8.71 -3.39 -8.18
C LEU A 77 -8.08 -2.78 -6.92
N THR A 78 -8.76 -1.83 -6.28
CA THR A 78 -8.30 -1.29 -4.98
C THR A 78 -8.18 -2.39 -3.93
N LEU A 79 -9.16 -3.28 -3.87
CA LEU A 79 -9.17 -4.38 -2.92
C LEU A 79 -8.00 -5.32 -3.15
N TYR A 80 -7.77 -5.72 -4.40
CA TYR A 80 -6.66 -6.61 -4.76
C TYR A 80 -5.30 -5.95 -4.50
N ALA A 81 -5.17 -4.65 -4.84
CA ALA A 81 -3.93 -3.91 -4.58
C ALA A 81 -3.66 -3.82 -3.08
N ALA A 82 -4.69 -3.57 -2.26
CA ALA A 82 -4.55 -3.50 -0.80
C ALA A 82 -4.11 -4.85 -0.22
N TYR A 83 -4.66 -5.95 -0.71
CA TYR A 83 -4.22 -7.28 -0.30
C TYR A 83 -2.77 -7.55 -0.72
N GLY A 84 -2.40 -7.15 -1.94
CA GLY A 84 -1.03 -7.28 -2.42
C GLY A 84 -0.03 -6.50 -1.55
N ILE A 85 -0.38 -5.27 -1.18
CA ILE A 85 0.43 -4.46 -0.28
C ILE A 85 0.56 -5.13 1.08
N SER A 86 -0.52 -5.72 1.60
CA SER A 86 -0.51 -6.41 2.90
C SER A 86 0.47 -7.58 2.88
N VAL A 87 0.43 -8.39 1.81
CA VAL A 87 1.37 -9.51 1.64
C VAL A 87 2.81 -8.99 1.52
N LEU A 88 3.02 -7.91 0.75
CA LEU A 88 4.33 -7.29 0.59
C LEU A 88 4.88 -6.81 1.94
N MET A 89 4.05 -6.19 2.77
CA MET A 89 4.48 -5.71 4.09
C MET A 89 4.80 -6.84 5.05
N LEU A 90 4.06 -7.93 4.98
CA LEU A 90 4.39 -9.13 5.78
C LEU A 90 5.73 -9.72 5.34
N ALA A 91 5.96 -9.82 4.03
CA ALA A 91 7.23 -10.32 3.49
C ALA A 91 8.39 -9.40 3.86
N ALA A 92 8.20 -8.08 3.74
CA ALA A 92 9.22 -7.11 4.10
C ALA A 92 9.53 -7.13 5.59
N GLY A 93 8.50 -7.27 6.43
CA GLY A 93 8.68 -7.40 7.88
C GLY A 93 9.49 -8.63 8.24
N LEU A 94 9.16 -9.77 7.63
CA LEU A 94 9.92 -11.00 7.84
C LEU A 94 11.38 -10.84 7.38
N PHE A 95 11.61 -10.19 6.24
CA PHE A 95 12.95 -9.91 5.73
C PHE A 95 13.77 -9.13 6.76
N HIS A 96 13.19 -8.08 7.34
CA HIS A 96 13.88 -7.28 8.35
C HIS A 96 14.13 -8.06 9.65
N ILE A 97 13.18 -8.90 10.07
CA ILE A 97 13.36 -9.75 11.26
C ILE A 97 14.53 -10.70 11.05
N LEU A 98 14.61 -11.35 9.88
CA LEU A 98 15.67 -12.31 9.58
C LEU A 98 17.05 -11.63 9.48
N ARG A 99 17.09 -10.34 9.18
CA ARG A 99 18.33 -9.56 9.14
C ARG A 99 18.71 -8.95 10.49
N GLY A 100 17.89 -9.14 11.53
CA GLY A 100 18.12 -8.54 12.83
C GLY A 100 17.81 -7.03 12.87
N GLU A 101 16.97 -6.56 11.94
CA GLU A 101 16.60 -5.15 11.81
C GLU A 101 15.18 -4.90 12.33
N SER A 102 14.89 -5.34 13.56
CA SER A 102 13.55 -5.23 14.12
C SER A 102 13.08 -3.79 14.30
N ASP A 103 14.01 -2.83 14.37
CA ASP A 103 13.71 -1.40 14.43
C ASP A 103 13.10 -0.87 13.13
N GLN A 104 13.27 -1.58 12.01
CA GLN A 104 12.71 -1.20 10.71
C GLN A 104 11.26 -1.65 10.51
N ILE A 105 10.72 -2.45 11.41
CA ILE A 105 9.39 -3.06 11.27
C ILE A 105 8.26 -2.06 11.47
N GLY A 106 8.48 -1.00 12.27
CA GLY A 106 7.44 -0.03 12.61
C GLY A 106 6.74 0.56 11.38
N PHE A 107 7.51 0.95 10.37
CA PHE A 107 6.98 1.47 9.12
C PHE A 107 6.15 0.42 8.37
N ASN A 108 6.66 -0.81 8.30
CA ASN A 108 5.95 -1.92 7.64
C ASN A 108 4.62 -2.23 8.34
N LEU A 109 4.59 -2.18 9.67
CA LEU A 109 3.36 -2.39 10.43
C LEU A 109 2.35 -1.28 10.18
N PHE A 110 2.81 -0.03 10.13
CA PHE A 110 1.94 1.11 9.83
C PHE A 110 1.28 0.95 8.45
N VAL A 111 2.06 0.64 7.42
CA VAL A 111 1.56 0.45 6.06
C VAL A 111 0.62 -0.75 6.00
N LEU A 112 0.96 -1.85 6.71
CA LEU A 112 0.11 -3.03 6.78
C LEU A 112 -1.26 -2.70 7.36
N VAL A 113 -1.30 -1.96 8.47
CA VAL A 113 -2.57 -1.54 9.09
C VAL A 113 -3.38 -0.68 8.13
N CYS A 114 -2.73 0.27 7.45
CA CYS A 114 -3.41 1.11 6.45
C CYS A 114 -3.99 0.29 5.32
N ALA A 115 -3.22 -0.68 4.79
CA ALA A 115 -3.66 -1.53 3.69
C ALA A 115 -4.81 -2.44 4.10
N LEU A 116 -4.75 -3.04 5.28
CA LEU A 116 -5.82 -3.88 5.81
C LEU A 116 -7.09 -3.08 6.07
N PHE A 117 -6.95 -1.88 6.60
CA PHE A 117 -8.09 -0.98 6.82
C PHE A 117 -8.75 -0.62 5.48
N LEU A 118 -7.95 -0.28 4.47
CA LEU A 118 -8.45 0.03 3.14
C LEU A 118 -9.16 -1.19 2.52
N ALA A 119 -8.56 -2.38 2.64
CA ALA A 119 -9.17 -3.62 2.14
C ALA A 119 -10.50 -3.89 2.83
N TRP A 120 -10.55 -3.75 4.15
CA TRP A 120 -11.78 -3.94 4.92
C TRP A 120 -12.87 -2.97 4.46
N GLY A 121 -12.54 -1.69 4.34
CA GLY A 121 -13.52 -0.67 3.94
C GLY A 121 -14.04 -0.88 2.53
N LYS A 122 -13.17 -1.23 1.60
CA LYS A 122 -13.56 -1.50 0.19
C LYS A 122 -14.37 -2.77 0.08
N ARG A 123 -13.99 -3.81 0.80
CA ARG A 123 -14.76 -5.08 0.82
C ARG A 123 -16.16 -4.85 1.34
N LYS A 124 -16.30 -4.07 2.41
CA LYS A 124 -17.59 -3.71 2.98
C LYS A 124 -18.46 -2.94 1.97
N ALA A 125 -17.87 -1.95 1.29
CA ALA A 125 -18.57 -1.15 0.29
C ALA A 125 -19.03 -2.00 -0.89
N LEU A 126 -18.18 -2.90 -1.40
CA LEU A 126 -18.51 -3.80 -2.50
C LEU A 126 -19.62 -4.79 -2.11
N HIS A 127 -19.60 -5.27 -0.87
CA HIS A 127 -20.62 -6.19 -0.37
C HIS A 127 -21.98 -5.48 -0.29
N GLN A 128 -22.03 -4.21 0.10
CA GLN A 128 -23.26 -3.43 0.17
C GLN A 128 -23.87 -3.18 -1.20
N ILE A 129 -23.06 -3.00 -2.24
CA ILE A 129 -23.53 -2.79 -3.61
C ILE A 129 -24.27 -4.03 -4.13
N LYS A 130 -23.86 -5.24 -3.71
CA LYS A 130 -24.48 -6.49 -4.16
C LYS A 130 -25.85 -6.76 -3.53
N LYS A 131 -26.23 -6.03 -2.50
CA LYS A 131 -27.56 -6.12 -1.90
C LYS A 131 -28.53 -5.17 -2.61
#